data_dc7057956a1a22296b14ab6d7fc485c1
#
_entry.id   dc7057956a1a22296b14ab6d7fc485c1
#
_cell.length_a   1.000
_cell.length_b   1.000
_cell.length_c   1.000
_cell.angle_alpha   90.00
_cell.angle_beta   90.00
_cell.angle_gamma   90.00
#
_symmetry.space_group_name_H-M   'P 1'
#
loop_
_entity.id
_entity.type
_entity.pdbx_description
1 polymer ?
#
loop_
_entity_poly.entity_id
_entity_poly.type
_entity_poly.pdbx_seq_one_letter_code
_entity_poly.pdbx_strand_id
1 'polypeptide(L)'
;MRRVLAVDGHSMFYAQQKVGWFFEPRNLLELAAEGAELSSAFWYAGLKDPSDQRPFRDALTNLGYTVRTRPLRELGGSGGSDSARGHSDQRQSDQRQYVRANLDVEIAIDLLTVAPRTDQVWLLSGSRDLDRLVEVLRAQGLQITLISTEGMVARELRNAADRFIDLASLRPRLEKGEAQQQPVFSRT
;
A
#
# COMPACT_ATOMS: atom_id res chain seq x y z
N MET A 1 -13.11 -20.39 -5.94
CA MET A 1 -12.82 -19.43 -4.83
C MET A 1 -12.36 -18.13 -5.45
N ARG A 2 -13.07 -17.04 -5.18
CA ARG A 2 -12.79 -15.70 -5.72
C ARG A 2 -11.99 -14.92 -4.68
N ARG A 3 -10.85 -14.43 -5.09
CA ARG A 3 -9.93 -13.68 -4.23
C ARG A 3 -9.86 -12.22 -4.65
N VAL A 4 -9.79 -11.33 -3.67
CA VAL A 4 -9.49 -9.91 -3.84
C VAL A 4 -8.13 -9.61 -3.19
N LEU A 5 -7.31 -8.83 -3.88
CA LEU A 5 -6.03 -8.32 -3.41
C LEU A 5 -6.16 -6.82 -3.10
N ALA A 6 -5.77 -6.40 -1.91
CA ALA A 6 -5.75 -5.01 -1.50
C ALA A 6 -4.38 -4.63 -0.93
N VAL A 7 -3.71 -3.67 -1.54
CA VAL A 7 -2.35 -3.24 -1.18
C VAL A 7 -2.37 -1.81 -0.64
N ASP A 8 -2.19 -1.66 0.67
CA ASP A 8 -1.92 -0.37 1.30
C ASP A 8 -0.47 0.04 0.98
N GLY A 9 -0.32 0.85 -0.07
CA GLY A 9 0.99 1.25 -0.57
C GLY A 9 1.85 1.97 0.46
N HIS A 10 1.24 2.73 1.38
CA HIS A 10 1.97 3.40 2.46
C HIS A 10 2.55 2.39 3.46
N SER A 11 1.72 1.48 3.99
CA SER A 11 2.19 0.44 4.89
C SER A 11 3.26 -0.44 4.24
N MET A 12 3.05 -0.80 2.97
CA MET A 12 3.97 -1.67 2.25
C MET A 12 5.29 -0.99 1.90
N PHE A 13 5.30 0.31 1.65
CA PHE A 13 6.55 1.05 1.43
C PHE A 13 7.48 0.91 2.65
N TYR A 14 6.99 1.16 3.85
CA TYR A 14 7.79 1.03 5.06
C TYR A 14 8.12 -0.43 5.42
N ALA A 15 7.20 -1.35 5.19
CA ALA A 15 7.47 -2.78 5.41
C ALA A 15 8.61 -3.29 4.52
N GLN A 16 8.62 -2.90 3.25
CA GLN A 16 9.68 -3.24 2.29
C GLN A 16 11.02 -2.60 2.66
N GLN A 17 11.02 -1.35 3.10
CA GLN A 17 12.24 -0.71 3.61
C GLN A 17 12.81 -1.46 4.81
N LYS A 18 11.96 -1.92 5.74
CA LYS A 18 12.40 -2.66 6.91
C LYS A 18 13.02 -4.01 6.56
N VAL A 19 12.44 -4.74 5.61
CA VAL A 19 12.99 -6.04 5.17
C VAL A 19 14.14 -5.90 4.19
N GLY A 20 14.39 -4.69 3.64
CA GLY A 20 15.51 -4.38 2.78
C GLY A 20 15.38 -4.83 1.33
N TRP A 21 14.17 -5.11 0.86
CA TRP A 21 13.88 -5.46 -0.53
C TRP A 21 12.47 -5.02 -0.93
N PHE A 22 12.23 -4.91 -2.25
CA PHE A 22 10.95 -4.49 -2.80
C PHE A 22 10.35 -5.60 -3.66
N PHE A 23 9.06 -5.85 -3.49
CA PHE A 23 8.35 -6.80 -4.31
C PHE A 23 7.96 -6.19 -5.67
N GLU A 24 7.93 -7.04 -6.68
CA GLU A 24 7.42 -6.68 -7.99
C GLU A 24 5.88 -6.82 -8.00
N PRO A 25 5.12 -5.76 -8.34
CA PRO A 25 3.66 -5.82 -8.35
C PRO A 25 3.09 -6.93 -9.25
N ARG A 26 3.76 -7.27 -10.35
CA ARG A 26 3.38 -8.39 -11.22
C ARG A 26 3.47 -9.73 -10.48
N ASN A 27 4.58 -9.98 -9.80
CA ASN A 27 4.78 -11.22 -9.06
C ASN A 27 3.74 -11.37 -7.94
N LEU A 28 3.32 -10.25 -7.33
CA LEU A 28 2.26 -10.25 -6.32
C LEU A 28 0.90 -10.64 -6.91
N LEU A 29 0.55 -10.16 -8.11
CA LEU A 29 -0.67 -10.57 -8.82
C LEU A 29 -0.64 -12.06 -9.16
N GLU A 30 0.48 -12.56 -9.67
CA GLU A 30 0.66 -13.97 -10.01
C GLU A 30 0.52 -14.84 -8.76
N LEU A 31 1.17 -14.47 -7.67
CA LEU A 31 1.04 -15.16 -6.39
C LEU A 31 -0.41 -15.14 -5.87
N ALA A 32 -1.09 -14.00 -5.98
CA ALA A 32 -2.47 -13.86 -5.53
C ALA A 32 -3.46 -14.64 -6.41
N ALA A 33 -3.12 -14.92 -7.65
CA ALA A 33 -3.95 -15.73 -8.57
C ALA A 33 -3.75 -17.24 -8.39
N GLU A 34 -2.76 -17.68 -7.63
CA GLU A 34 -2.52 -19.10 -7.41
C GLU A 34 -3.64 -19.75 -6.61
N GLY A 35 -4.23 -20.79 -7.17
CA GLY A 35 -5.29 -21.57 -6.51
C GLY A 35 -6.60 -20.82 -6.29
N ALA A 36 -6.78 -19.63 -6.89
CA ALA A 36 -7.99 -18.84 -6.81
C ALA A 36 -8.16 -17.96 -8.04
N GLU A 37 -9.39 -17.58 -8.33
CA GLU A 37 -9.72 -16.54 -9.30
C GLU A 37 -9.46 -15.17 -8.66
N LEU A 38 -8.49 -14.42 -9.15
CA LEU A 38 -8.25 -13.06 -8.71
C LEU A 38 -9.28 -12.14 -9.37
N SER A 39 -10.34 -11.81 -8.63
CA SER A 39 -11.48 -11.04 -9.16
C SER A 39 -11.25 -9.54 -9.15
N SER A 40 -10.40 -9.02 -8.28
CA SER A 40 -10.03 -7.62 -8.21
C SER A 40 -8.67 -7.44 -7.52
N ALA A 41 -7.92 -6.44 -7.94
CA ALA A 41 -6.69 -6.01 -7.29
C ALA A 41 -6.70 -4.50 -7.11
N PHE A 42 -6.50 -4.03 -5.88
CA PHE A 42 -6.48 -2.62 -5.52
C PHE A 42 -5.11 -2.20 -5.02
N TRP A 43 -4.71 -0.99 -5.39
CA TRP A 43 -3.51 -0.34 -4.86
C TRP A 43 -3.83 1.05 -4.35
N TYR A 44 -3.49 1.34 -3.11
CA TYR A 44 -3.80 2.60 -2.45
C TYR A 44 -2.51 3.39 -2.21
N ALA A 45 -2.45 4.64 -2.69
CA ALA A 45 -1.27 5.48 -2.61
C ALA A 45 -1.58 6.92 -2.21
N GLY A 46 -0.80 7.47 -1.27
CA GLY A 46 -0.77 8.89 -0.97
C GLY A 46 0.17 9.62 -1.93
N LEU A 47 -0.21 10.79 -2.41
CA LEU A 47 0.55 11.60 -3.36
C LEU A 47 0.94 12.95 -2.75
N LYS A 48 2.20 13.37 -2.94
CA LYS A 48 2.64 14.72 -2.61
C LYS A 48 2.02 15.75 -3.55
N ASP A 49 1.94 15.41 -4.83
CA ASP A 49 1.27 16.17 -5.87
C ASP A 49 0.65 15.21 -6.91
N PRO A 50 -0.23 15.70 -7.82
CA PRO A 50 -0.88 14.87 -8.82
C PRO A 50 0.06 14.14 -9.79
N SER A 51 1.28 14.63 -9.98
CA SER A 51 2.29 14.02 -10.86
C SER A 51 3.15 12.98 -10.14
N ASP A 52 3.09 12.93 -8.80
CA ASP A 52 3.91 12.04 -7.98
C ASP A 52 3.71 10.57 -8.38
N GLN A 53 4.80 9.88 -8.62
CA GLN A 53 4.84 8.46 -8.98
C GLN A 53 3.95 8.08 -10.19
N ARG A 54 3.65 9.03 -11.08
CA ARG A 54 2.76 8.81 -12.23
C ARG A 54 3.18 7.61 -13.09
N PRO A 55 4.46 7.43 -13.48
CA PRO A 55 4.86 6.26 -14.27
C PRO A 55 4.59 4.94 -13.55
N PHE A 56 4.80 4.90 -12.23
CA PHE A 56 4.52 3.71 -11.43
C PHE A 56 3.02 3.41 -11.35
N ARG A 57 2.18 4.44 -11.16
CA ARG A 57 0.72 4.30 -11.13
C ARG A 57 0.17 3.82 -12.47
N ASP A 58 0.70 4.35 -13.58
CA ASP A 58 0.33 3.92 -14.93
C ASP A 58 0.73 2.46 -15.17
N ALA A 59 1.91 2.06 -14.70
CA ALA A 59 2.35 0.66 -14.77
C ALA A 59 1.44 -0.26 -13.94
N LEU A 60 1.03 0.13 -12.74
CA LEU A 60 0.08 -0.64 -11.91
C LEU A 60 -1.27 -0.80 -12.61
N THR A 61 -1.78 0.27 -13.22
CA THR A 61 -3.04 0.23 -13.96
C THR A 61 -2.94 -0.71 -15.16
N ASN A 62 -1.83 -0.67 -15.89
CA ASN A 62 -1.57 -1.57 -17.02
C ASN A 62 -1.45 -3.04 -16.60
N LEU A 63 -1.02 -3.30 -15.37
CA LEU A 63 -0.99 -4.66 -14.80
C LEU A 63 -2.36 -5.17 -14.36
N GLY A 64 -3.37 -4.30 -14.26
CA GLY A 64 -4.71 -4.65 -13.85
C GLY A 64 -5.10 -4.24 -12.42
N TYR A 65 -4.27 -3.45 -11.74
CA TYR A 65 -4.67 -2.85 -10.47
C TYR A 65 -5.65 -1.69 -10.66
N THR A 66 -6.65 -1.61 -9.80
CA THR A 66 -7.41 -0.39 -9.58
C THR A 66 -6.62 0.48 -8.60
N VAL A 67 -6.10 1.61 -9.09
CA VAL A 67 -5.27 2.50 -8.28
C VAL A 67 -6.13 3.60 -7.65
N ARG A 68 -6.12 3.69 -6.32
CA ARG A 68 -6.76 4.76 -5.55
C ARG A 68 -5.70 5.69 -4.99
N THR A 69 -5.89 6.98 -5.12
CA THR A 69 -4.94 7.99 -4.65
C THR A 69 -5.62 9.05 -3.81
N ARG A 70 -4.88 9.56 -2.83
CA ARG A 70 -5.26 10.72 -2.03
C ARG A 70 -4.06 11.66 -1.89
N PRO A 71 -4.26 12.98 -1.90
CA PRO A 71 -3.19 13.91 -1.60
C PRO A 71 -2.73 13.73 -0.15
N LEU A 72 -1.42 13.79 0.06
CA LEU A 72 -0.84 13.89 1.39
C LEU A 72 -1.19 15.28 1.96
N ARG A 73 -1.51 15.34 3.25
CA ARG A 73 -1.70 16.62 3.93
C ARG A 73 -0.34 17.15 4.38
N GLU A 74 -0.10 18.45 4.17
CA GLU A 74 1.05 19.13 4.76
C GLU A 74 0.76 19.39 6.25
N LEU A 75 1.70 19.03 7.13
CA LEU A 75 1.71 19.48 8.52
C LEU A 75 2.36 20.86 8.55
N GLY A 76 1.55 21.88 8.80
CA GLY A 76 2.06 23.21 9.11
C GLY A 76 1.82 24.24 8.04
N GLY A 77 0.64 24.79 8.08
CA GLY A 77 0.25 26.05 7.50
C GLY A 77 -0.97 26.52 8.26
N SER A 78 -0.88 26.70 9.57
CA SER A 78 -1.91 27.46 10.28
C SER A 78 -1.85 28.88 9.76
N GLY A 79 -2.84 29.26 8.94
CA GLY A 79 -3.13 30.65 8.67
C GLY A 79 -3.34 31.39 9.98
N GLY A 80 -2.41 32.21 10.36
CA GLY A 80 -2.47 33.19 11.40
C GLY A 80 -1.93 34.47 10.81
N SER A 81 -2.82 35.39 10.52
CA SER A 81 -2.54 36.75 10.11
C SER A 81 -1.73 37.49 11.17
N ASP A 82 -0.89 38.39 10.64
CA ASP A 82 -0.41 39.63 11.22
C ASP A 82 0.90 39.68 12.05
N SER A 83 1.73 40.49 11.42
CA SER A 83 2.57 41.54 12.01
C SER A 83 4.05 41.28 12.24
N ALA A 84 4.81 41.97 11.41
CA ALA A 84 5.95 42.80 11.69
C ALA A 84 7.35 42.20 12.00
N ARG A 85 8.20 42.40 10.99
CA ARG A 85 9.61 42.84 11.09
C ARG A 85 10.62 42.02 11.93
N GLY A 86 11.56 41.46 11.24
CA GLY A 86 12.84 41.05 11.79
C GLY A 86 13.68 40.30 10.78
N HIS A 87 14.65 40.97 10.18
CA HIS A 87 15.71 40.39 9.37
C HIS A 87 16.50 39.38 10.19
N SER A 88 16.61 38.17 9.76
CA SER A 88 17.84 37.35 9.93
C SER A 88 17.81 36.20 8.92
N ASP A 89 18.82 36.20 8.07
CA ASP A 89 19.23 35.12 7.20
C ASP A 89 19.37 33.81 7.98
N GLN A 90 18.51 32.86 7.69
CA GLN A 90 18.83 31.45 7.90
C GLN A 90 18.12 30.64 6.82
N ARG A 91 18.91 30.06 5.93
CA ARG A 91 18.52 29.01 4.98
C ARG A 91 18.01 27.81 5.78
N GLN A 92 16.74 27.86 6.20
CA GLN A 92 16.05 26.68 6.67
C GLN A 92 15.58 25.92 5.42
N SER A 93 16.20 24.77 5.19
CA SER A 93 15.71 23.77 4.29
C SER A 93 14.24 23.49 4.65
N ASP A 94 13.36 23.84 3.74
CA ASP A 94 11.93 23.69 3.83
C ASP A 94 11.60 22.17 3.83
N GLN A 95 11.83 21.51 4.97
CA GLN A 95 11.37 20.14 5.20
C GLN A 95 9.87 20.20 5.47
N ARG A 96 9.08 20.28 4.39
CA ARG A 96 7.65 20.10 4.47
C ARG A 96 7.37 18.71 5.06
N GLN A 97 6.89 18.68 6.28
CA GLN A 97 6.45 17.43 6.89
C GLN A 97 5.09 17.05 6.31
N TYR A 98 5.07 15.99 5.51
CA TYR A 98 3.84 15.44 4.99
C TYR A 98 3.24 14.43 5.97
N VAL A 99 1.95 14.59 6.28
CA VAL A 99 1.17 13.59 7.00
C VAL A 99 0.68 12.55 6.02
N ARG A 100 0.68 11.29 6.47
CA ARG A 100 0.05 10.17 5.80
C ARG A 100 -1.33 10.55 5.26
N ALA A 101 -1.59 10.30 3.99
CA ALA A 101 -2.95 10.26 3.49
C ALA A 101 -3.66 9.06 4.12
N ASN A 102 -4.79 9.30 4.80
CA ASN A 102 -5.60 8.20 5.29
C ASN A 102 -6.40 7.61 4.14
N LEU A 103 -6.00 6.44 3.68
CA LEU A 103 -6.68 5.66 2.64
C LEU A 103 -7.49 4.49 3.24
N ASP A 104 -7.55 4.39 4.57
CA ASP A 104 -8.27 3.29 5.24
C ASP A 104 -9.77 3.32 4.91
N VAL A 105 -10.34 4.50 4.67
CA VAL A 105 -11.73 4.66 4.22
C VAL A 105 -11.92 4.12 2.81
N GLU A 106 -11.03 4.41 1.87
CA GLU A 106 -11.08 3.87 0.51
C GLU A 106 -10.92 2.35 0.52
N ILE A 107 -10.01 1.82 1.31
CA ILE A 107 -9.84 0.38 1.50
C ILE A 107 -11.13 -0.24 2.01
N ALA A 108 -11.74 0.37 3.04
CA ALA A 108 -13.00 -0.13 3.62
C ALA A 108 -14.14 -0.10 2.61
N ILE A 109 -14.31 0.99 1.88
CA ILE A 109 -15.38 1.13 0.88
C ILE A 109 -15.21 0.10 -0.23
N ASP A 110 -14.01 -0.03 -0.81
CA ASP A 110 -13.77 -0.96 -1.91
C ASP A 110 -13.99 -2.42 -1.46
N LEU A 111 -13.42 -2.82 -0.31
CA LEU A 111 -13.54 -4.19 0.18
C LEU A 111 -14.98 -4.55 0.59
N LEU A 112 -15.71 -3.66 1.24
CA LEU A 112 -17.13 -3.88 1.56
C LEU A 112 -18.00 -3.94 0.30
N THR A 113 -17.68 -3.14 -0.73
CA THR A 113 -18.40 -3.14 -2.01
C THR A 113 -18.25 -4.46 -2.76
N VAL A 114 -17.06 -5.07 -2.72
CA VAL A 114 -16.80 -6.33 -3.42
C VAL A 114 -17.10 -7.57 -2.58
N ALA A 115 -17.27 -7.42 -1.27
CA ALA A 115 -17.48 -8.52 -0.32
C ALA A 115 -18.60 -9.52 -0.73
N PRO A 116 -19.79 -9.09 -1.24
CA PRO A 116 -20.85 -10.03 -1.61
C PRO A 116 -20.50 -11.04 -2.72
N ARG A 117 -19.41 -10.77 -3.46
CA ARG A 117 -18.95 -11.64 -4.55
C ARG A 117 -17.51 -12.13 -4.34
N THR A 118 -17.04 -12.11 -3.09
CA THR A 118 -15.66 -12.45 -2.70
C THR A 118 -15.68 -13.55 -1.66
N ASP A 119 -14.77 -14.52 -1.78
CA ASP A 119 -14.60 -15.59 -0.82
C ASP A 119 -13.38 -15.35 0.08
N GLN A 120 -12.35 -14.68 -0.45
CA GLN A 120 -11.10 -14.43 0.26
C GLN A 120 -10.53 -13.05 -0.06
N VAL A 121 -9.98 -12.38 0.96
CA VAL A 121 -9.23 -11.13 0.83
C VAL A 121 -7.79 -11.35 1.25
N TRP A 122 -6.85 -10.94 0.39
CA TRP A 122 -5.46 -10.73 0.76
C TRP A 122 -5.24 -9.25 0.99
N LEU A 123 -5.00 -8.89 2.23
CA LEU A 123 -4.78 -7.50 2.67
C LEU A 123 -3.32 -7.30 3.02
N LEU A 124 -2.63 -6.45 2.26
CA LEU A 124 -1.27 -6.01 2.53
C LEU A 124 -1.33 -4.68 3.27
N SER A 125 -1.30 -4.71 4.58
CA SER A 125 -1.32 -3.50 5.44
C SER A 125 -0.79 -3.80 6.84
N GLY A 126 -0.37 -2.77 7.54
CA GLY A 126 -0.06 -2.80 8.96
C GLY A 126 -0.96 -1.88 9.79
N SER A 127 -1.94 -1.22 9.15
CA SER A 127 -2.77 -0.20 9.78
C SER A 127 -3.72 -0.75 10.83
N ARG A 128 -3.63 -0.23 12.05
CA ARG A 128 -4.54 -0.56 13.15
C ARG A 128 -6.00 -0.23 12.83
N ASP A 129 -6.23 0.83 12.06
CA ASP A 129 -7.58 1.33 11.78
C ASP A 129 -8.40 0.40 10.88
N LEU A 130 -7.78 -0.66 10.35
CA LEU A 130 -8.44 -1.69 9.52
C LEU A 130 -8.90 -2.94 10.31
N ASP A 131 -8.67 -3.01 11.62
CA ASP A 131 -9.06 -4.17 12.44
C ASP A 131 -10.56 -4.41 12.39
N ARG A 132 -11.36 -3.35 12.55
CA ARG A 132 -12.82 -3.44 12.50
C ARG A 132 -13.34 -3.85 11.12
N LEU A 133 -12.71 -3.37 10.05
CA LEU A 133 -13.05 -3.81 8.69
C LEU A 133 -12.85 -5.32 8.53
N VAL A 134 -11.70 -5.83 9.00
CA VAL A 134 -11.39 -7.27 8.93
C VAL A 134 -12.41 -8.09 9.70
N GLU A 135 -12.81 -7.68 10.90
CA GLU A 135 -13.86 -8.34 11.68
C GLU A 135 -15.20 -8.40 10.91
N VAL A 136 -15.61 -7.29 10.29
CA VAL A 136 -16.86 -7.22 9.52
C VAL A 136 -16.82 -8.13 8.31
N LEU A 137 -15.73 -8.15 7.55
CA LEU A 137 -15.56 -9.01 6.39
C LEU A 137 -15.60 -10.50 6.79
N ARG A 138 -14.96 -10.86 7.91
CA ARG A 138 -15.01 -12.23 8.45
C ARG A 138 -16.43 -12.60 8.90
N ALA A 139 -17.15 -11.68 9.54
CA ALA A 139 -18.55 -11.91 9.92
C ALA A 139 -19.47 -12.13 8.72
N GLN A 140 -19.08 -11.62 7.54
CA GLN A 140 -19.76 -11.89 6.26
C GLN A 140 -19.32 -13.21 5.60
N GLY A 141 -18.43 -13.97 6.23
CA GLY A 141 -17.98 -15.27 5.77
C GLY A 141 -16.72 -15.26 4.90
N LEU A 142 -16.06 -14.12 4.75
CA LEU A 142 -14.82 -14.03 3.97
C LEU A 142 -13.62 -14.54 4.79
N GLN A 143 -12.67 -15.18 4.11
CA GLN A 143 -11.37 -15.51 4.69
C GLN A 143 -10.38 -14.36 4.48
N ILE A 144 -9.77 -13.89 5.55
CA ILE A 144 -8.83 -12.77 5.50
C ILE A 144 -7.40 -13.25 5.75
N THR A 145 -6.56 -13.10 4.73
CA THR A 145 -5.11 -13.27 4.84
C THR A 145 -4.45 -11.91 4.91
N LEU A 146 -3.82 -11.61 6.03
CA LEU A 146 -3.04 -10.40 6.25
C LEU A 146 -1.58 -10.66 5.89
N ILE A 147 -0.99 -9.80 5.07
CA ILE A 147 0.43 -9.84 4.69
C ILE A 147 1.08 -8.55 5.16
N SER A 148 2.09 -8.66 6.00
CA SER A 148 2.86 -7.53 6.52
C SER A 148 4.20 -8.02 7.08
N THR A 149 4.92 -7.15 7.77
CA THR A 149 6.21 -7.47 8.38
C THR A 149 6.08 -7.47 9.90
N GLU A 150 6.68 -8.45 10.56
CA GLU A 150 6.78 -8.48 12.00
C GLU A 150 7.31 -7.15 12.58
N GLY A 151 6.63 -6.65 13.62
CA GLY A 151 6.95 -5.37 14.26
C GLY A 151 6.49 -4.13 13.49
N MET A 152 5.79 -4.28 12.35
CA MET A 152 5.14 -3.18 11.62
C MET A 152 3.65 -3.41 11.40
N VAL A 153 3.13 -4.51 11.85
CA VAL A 153 1.71 -4.82 11.87
C VAL A 153 1.13 -4.52 13.26
N ALA A 154 0.02 -3.81 13.31
CA ALA A 154 -0.71 -3.62 14.55
C ALA A 154 -1.22 -4.97 15.09
N ARG A 155 -1.05 -5.19 16.39
CA ARG A 155 -1.46 -6.44 17.04
C ARG A 155 -2.94 -6.74 16.85
N GLU A 156 -3.76 -5.70 16.96
CA GLU A 156 -5.21 -5.78 16.80
C GLU A 156 -5.58 -6.26 15.40
N LEU A 157 -4.97 -5.68 14.36
CA LEU A 157 -5.19 -6.09 12.97
C LEU A 157 -4.74 -7.53 12.74
N ARG A 158 -3.57 -7.92 13.26
CA ARG A 158 -3.06 -9.28 13.14
C ARG A 158 -4.00 -10.30 13.78
N ASN A 159 -4.53 -9.98 14.97
CA ASN A 159 -5.44 -10.86 15.69
C ASN A 159 -6.83 -10.95 15.05
N ALA A 160 -7.25 -9.91 14.32
CA ALA A 160 -8.52 -9.91 13.61
C ALA A 160 -8.51 -10.81 12.36
N ALA A 161 -7.36 -11.04 11.72
CA ALA A 161 -7.24 -11.83 10.51
C ALA A 161 -7.28 -13.36 10.78
N ASP A 162 -7.73 -14.13 9.78
CA ASP A 162 -7.70 -15.60 9.86
C ASP A 162 -6.28 -16.15 9.70
N ARG A 163 -5.47 -15.48 8.87
CA ARG A 163 -4.10 -15.90 8.57
C ARG A 163 -3.19 -14.69 8.47
N PHE A 164 -2.00 -14.80 9.03
CA PHE A 164 -0.91 -13.86 8.85
C PHE A 164 0.23 -14.51 8.06
N ILE A 165 0.77 -13.78 7.08
CA ILE A 165 1.96 -14.17 6.33
C ILE A 165 2.99 -13.05 6.49
N ASP A 166 4.17 -13.39 6.98
CA ASP A 166 5.27 -12.43 7.04
C ASP A 166 5.80 -12.17 5.62
N LEU A 167 5.85 -10.90 5.23
CA LEU A 167 6.36 -10.47 3.93
C LEU A 167 7.76 -11.01 3.65
N ALA A 168 8.62 -11.09 4.68
CA ALA A 168 9.97 -11.60 4.55
C ALA A 168 10.01 -13.06 4.01
N SER A 169 9.01 -13.87 4.35
CA SER A 169 8.91 -15.26 3.89
C SER A 169 8.58 -15.39 2.40
N LEU A 170 8.05 -14.32 1.80
CA LEU A 170 7.63 -14.29 0.40
C LEU A 170 8.72 -13.78 -0.54
N ARG A 171 9.88 -13.37 -0.03
CA ARG A 171 10.98 -12.80 -0.82
C ARG A 171 11.32 -13.61 -2.07
N PRO A 172 11.52 -14.94 -2.01
CA PRO A 172 11.92 -15.72 -3.20
C PRO A 172 10.91 -15.68 -4.34
N ARG A 173 9.66 -15.34 -4.02
CA ARG A 173 8.55 -15.32 -4.97
C ARG A 173 8.18 -13.92 -5.44
N LEU A 174 8.45 -12.91 -4.63
CA LEU A 174 7.98 -11.54 -4.87
C LEU A 174 9.09 -10.58 -5.28
N GLU A 175 10.34 -10.84 -4.88
CA GLU A 175 11.45 -9.93 -5.18
C GLU A 175 11.66 -9.82 -6.69
N LYS A 176 11.97 -8.62 -7.15
CA LYS A 176 12.33 -8.37 -8.54
C LYS A 176 13.59 -9.15 -8.89
N GLY A 177 13.51 -10.06 -9.86
CA GLY A 177 14.67 -10.83 -10.33
C GLY A 177 15.73 -9.91 -10.97
N GLU A 178 17.01 -10.23 -10.75
CA GLU A 178 18.16 -9.52 -11.35
C GLU A 178 18.17 -9.52 -12.89
N ALA A 179 17.37 -10.36 -13.54
CA ALA A 179 17.36 -10.56 -14.98
C ALA A 179 16.86 -9.34 -15.81
N GLN A 180 16.39 -8.27 -15.17
CA GLN A 180 15.95 -7.05 -15.87
C GLN A 180 16.93 -5.87 -15.78
N GLN A 181 18.13 -6.08 -15.28
CA GLN A 181 19.21 -5.08 -15.28
C GLN A 181 20.22 -5.27 -16.40
N GLN A 182 19.88 -5.88 -17.52
CA GLN A 182 20.77 -5.81 -18.68
C GLN A 182 20.67 -4.42 -19.30
N PRO A 183 21.77 -3.64 -19.30
CA PRO A 183 21.80 -2.39 -20.05
C PRO A 183 21.75 -2.71 -21.54
N VAL A 184 20.76 -2.15 -22.21
CA VAL A 184 20.67 -2.15 -23.67
C VAL A 184 21.70 -1.18 -24.22
N PHE A 185 22.99 -1.44 -24.04
CA PHE A 185 24.05 -0.78 -24.81
C PHE A 185 25.33 -1.63 -24.78
N SER A 186 25.51 -2.46 -25.78
CA SER A 186 26.83 -2.69 -26.37
C SER A 186 26.66 -2.57 -27.87
N ARG A 187 26.97 -1.40 -28.38
CA ARG A 187 27.37 -1.24 -29.79
C ARG A 187 28.88 -1.37 -29.85
N THR A 188 29.34 -2.37 -30.50
CA THR A 188 30.61 -2.34 -31.29
C THR A 188 30.29 -1.74 -32.63
#